data_eac70c7b0a2111cdbd0c82aa82ea8ca4
#
_entry.id   eac70c7b0a2111cdbd0c82aa82ea8ca4
#
_cell.length_a   1.000
_cell.length_b   1.000
_cell.length_c   1.000
_cell.angle_alpha   90.00
_cell.angle_beta   90.00
_cell.angle_gamma   90.00
#
_symmetry.space_group_name_H-M   'P 1'
#
loop_
_entity.id
_entity.type
_entity.pdbx_description
1 polymer ?
#
loop_
_entity_poly.entity_id
_entity_poly.type
_entity_poly.pdbx_seq_one_letter_code
_entity_poly.pdbx_strand_id
1 'polypeptide(L)'
;MSLESHFQISVPDDALALLQRKLADVRFPDELSDAGWDYGAPLSDVKRLIDKWKDGYNWRAHERELNQLPMFTRDIEVEGFGTLNIHYVHQRSELESAIPLLFVHGCT
;
A
#
# COMPACT_ATOMS: atom_id res chain seq x y z
N MET A 1 21.02 17.51 10.39
CA MET A 1 20.12 17.05 9.28
C MET A 1 20.14 15.55 9.27
N SER A 2 19.00 14.92 9.44
CA SER A 2 18.87 13.48 9.25
C SER A 2 19.20 13.13 7.79
N LEU A 3 20.05 12.14 7.59
CA LEU A 3 20.42 11.67 6.25
C LEU A 3 19.26 10.86 5.66
N GLU A 4 19.04 11.01 4.38
CA GLU A 4 18.15 10.16 3.60
C GLU A 4 18.71 8.74 3.56
N SER A 5 17.88 7.76 3.84
CA SER A 5 18.22 6.33 3.81
C SER A 5 17.41 5.61 2.74
N HIS A 6 18.06 4.77 1.95
CA HIS A 6 17.37 3.91 1.01
C HIS A 6 16.37 3.00 1.73
N PHE A 7 15.19 2.84 1.14
CA PHE A 7 14.15 1.97 1.64
C PHE A 7 13.80 0.88 0.60
N GLN A 8 13.57 -0.32 1.08
CA GLN A 8 13.06 -1.43 0.28
C GLN A 8 11.92 -2.11 1.03
N ILE A 9 10.85 -2.43 0.32
CA ILE A 9 9.77 -3.26 0.84
C ILE A 9 10.28 -4.69 0.98
N SER A 10 10.18 -5.25 2.17
CA SER A 10 10.55 -6.64 2.45
C SER A 10 9.58 -7.23 3.46
N VAL A 11 8.44 -7.70 2.97
CA VAL A 11 7.42 -8.31 3.83
C VAL A 11 7.88 -9.72 4.23
N PRO A 12 7.96 -10.04 5.53
CA PRO A 12 8.41 -11.36 5.97
C PRO A 12 7.42 -12.46 5.56
N ASP A 13 7.92 -13.67 5.35
CA ASP A 13 7.11 -14.81 4.91
C ASP A 13 6.02 -15.22 5.91
N ASP A 14 6.28 -15.06 7.21
CA ASP A 14 5.29 -15.30 8.26
C ASP A 14 4.10 -14.33 8.21
N ALA A 15 4.34 -13.07 7.83
CA ALA A 15 3.28 -12.09 7.61
C ALA A 15 2.41 -12.47 6.41
N LEU A 16 3.02 -12.95 5.32
CA LEU A 16 2.27 -13.46 4.16
C LEU A 16 1.50 -14.73 4.50
N ALA A 17 2.09 -15.65 5.27
CA ALA A 17 1.40 -16.84 5.75
C ALA A 17 0.22 -16.50 6.68
N LEU A 18 0.38 -15.46 7.52
CA LEU A 18 -0.71 -14.95 8.36
C LEU A 18 -1.84 -14.38 7.50
N LEU A 19 -1.52 -13.60 6.45
CA LEU A 19 -2.50 -13.07 5.51
C LEU A 19 -3.29 -14.21 4.86
N GLN A 20 -2.62 -15.24 4.36
CA GLN A 20 -3.28 -16.39 3.74
C GLN A 20 -4.23 -17.11 4.68
N ARG A 21 -3.85 -17.31 5.95
CA ARG A 21 -4.75 -17.87 6.96
C ARG A 21 -5.98 -16.99 7.18
N LYS A 22 -5.81 -15.67 7.32
CA LYS A 22 -6.92 -14.73 7.50
C LYS A 22 -7.86 -14.72 6.29
N LEU A 23 -7.34 -14.80 5.07
CA LEU A 23 -8.15 -14.91 3.87
C LEU A 23 -8.91 -16.23 3.79
N ALA A 24 -8.32 -17.33 4.25
CA ALA A 24 -8.99 -18.64 4.32
C ALA A 24 -10.17 -18.62 5.30
N ASP A 25 -10.01 -17.92 6.44
CA ASP A 25 -10.99 -17.84 7.52
C ASP A 25 -11.91 -16.61 7.39
N VAL A 26 -11.95 -15.95 6.24
CA VAL A 26 -12.73 -14.72 6.05
C VAL A 26 -14.22 -14.96 6.28
N ARG A 27 -14.83 -14.05 7.04
CA ARG A 27 -16.28 -14.01 7.28
C ARG A 27 -16.85 -12.78 6.61
N PHE A 28 -17.88 -12.99 5.81
CA PHE A 28 -18.56 -11.89 5.11
C PHE A 28 -19.78 -11.42 5.90
N PRO A 29 -20.09 -10.11 5.84
CA PRO A 29 -21.35 -9.59 6.37
C PRO A 29 -22.53 -10.04 5.51
N ASP A 30 -23.72 -9.91 6.07
CA ASP A 30 -24.97 -10.03 5.31
C ASP A 30 -25.12 -8.85 4.33
N GLU A 31 -25.91 -9.05 3.29
CA GLU A 31 -26.21 -8.06 2.27
C GLU A 31 -27.70 -7.79 2.20
N LEU A 32 -28.07 -6.54 2.00
CA LEU A 32 -29.46 -6.17 1.70
C LEU A 32 -29.85 -6.68 0.33
N SER A 33 -31.00 -7.37 0.26
CA SER A 33 -31.55 -7.85 -1.01
C SER A 33 -31.83 -6.67 -1.95
N ASP A 34 -31.49 -6.88 -3.22
CA ASP A 34 -31.75 -5.93 -4.32
C ASP A 34 -31.09 -4.54 -4.18
N ALA A 35 -30.18 -4.35 -3.23
CA ALA A 35 -29.51 -3.07 -3.01
C ALA A 35 -28.48 -2.71 -4.11
N GLY A 36 -27.90 -3.71 -4.79
CA GLY A 36 -26.86 -3.46 -5.80
C GLY A 36 -25.71 -2.61 -5.24
N TRP A 37 -25.45 -1.47 -5.87
CA TRP A 37 -24.42 -0.50 -5.47
C TRP A 37 -24.91 0.66 -4.62
N ASP A 38 -26.17 0.68 -4.22
CA ASP A 38 -26.78 1.85 -3.55
C ASP A 38 -26.16 2.17 -2.18
N TYR A 39 -25.64 1.15 -1.50
CA TYR A 39 -25.01 1.29 -0.17
C TYR A 39 -23.55 0.89 -0.12
N GLY A 40 -22.94 0.64 -1.26
CA GLY A 40 -21.52 0.24 -1.36
C GLY A 40 -21.33 -0.92 -2.32
N ALA A 41 -20.14 -1.54 -2.26
CA ALA A 41 -19.81 -2.64 -3.16
C ALA A 41 -20.68 -3.88 -2.89
N PRO A 42 -21.31 -4.49 -3.91
CA PRO A 42 -22.05 -5.74 -3.76
C PRO A 42 -21.17 -6.85 -3.16
N LEU A 43 -21.76 -7.68 -2.30
CA LEU A 43 -21.03 -8.77 -1.65
C LEU A 43 -20.44 -9.77 -2.64
N SER A 44 -21.09 -9.98 -3.78
CA SER A 44 -20.58 -10.83 -4.87
C SER A 44 -19.25 -10.32 -5.43
N ASP A 45 -19.09 -8.99 -5.60
CA ASP A 45 -17.85 -8.38 -6.06
C ASP A 45 -16.75 -8.47 -5.01
N VAL A 46 -17.08 -8.26 -3.74
CA VAL A 46 -16.14 -8.42 -2.63
C VAL A 46 -15.64 -9.87 -2.56
N LYS A 47 -16.54 -10.86 -2.66
CA LYS A 47 -16.17 -12.29 -2.69
C LYS A 47 -15.22 -12.60 -3.84
N ARG A 48 -15.54 -12.14 -5.05
CA ARG A 48 -14.70 -12.31 -6.24
C ARG A 48 -13.29 -11.74 -6.05
N LEU A 49 -13.18 -10.56 -5.41
CA LEU A 49 -11.88 -9.94 -5.12
C LEU A 49 -11.10 -10.74 -4.06
N ILE A 50 -11.77 -11.23 -3.03
CA ILE A 50 -11.13 -12.08 -2.00
C ILE A 50 -10.63 -13.39 -2.60
N ASP A 51 -11.43 -14.04 -3.47
CA ASP A 51 -11.01 -15.27 -4.17
C ASP A 51 -9.77 -15.00 -5.05
N LYS A 52 -9.76 -13.88 -5.77
CA LYS A 52 -8.60 -13.44 -6.54
C LYS A 52 -7.38 -13.21 -5.65
N TRP A 53 -7.58 -12.62 -4.47
CA TRP A 53 -6.49 -12.36 -3.54
C TRP A 53 -5.94 -13.66 -2.93
N LYS A 54 -6.80 -14.64 -2.64
CA LYS A 54 -6.39 -15.96 -2.13
C LYS A 54 -5.53 -16.74 -3.14
N ASP A 55 -5.98 -16.86 -4.38
CA ASP A 55 -5.45 -17.84 -5.32
C ASP A 55 -4.76 -17.24 -6.56
N GLY A 56 -4.97 -15.96 -6.83
CA GLY A 56 -4.47 -15.34 -8.06
C GLY A 56 -3.55 -14.14 -7.87
N TYR A 57 -3.25 -13.73 -6.64
CA TYR A 57 -2.43 -12.58 -6.35
C TYR A 57 -1.02 -12.99 -5.90
N ASN A 58 -0.01 -12.49 -6.59
CA ASN A 58 1.39 -12.76 -6.25
C ASN A 58 2.05 -11.51 -5.65
N TRP A 59 2.02 -11.41 -4.32
CA TRP A 59 2.67 -10.30 -3.60
C TRP A 59 4.15 -10.15 -3.97
N ARG A 60 4.91 -11.24 -4.04
CA ARG A 60 6.36 -11.19 -4.34
C ARG A 60 6.67 -10.59 -5.70
N ALA A 61 5.79 -10.76 -6.69
CA ALA A 61 5.94 -10.10 -7.98
C ALA A 61 5.76 -8.58 -7.84
N HIS A 62 4.70 -8.14 -7.15
CA HIS A 62 4.43 -6.71 -6.93
C HIS A 62 5.47 -6.06 -6.02
N GLU A 63 5.94 -6.76 -4.98
CA GLU A 63 7.03 -6.28 -4.12
C GLU A 63 8.31 -5.99 -4.93
N ARG A 64 8.68 -6.89 -5.85
CA ARG A 64 9.82 -6.65 -6.75
C ARG A 64 9.59 -5.46 -7.69
N GLU A 65 8.38 -5.31 -8.21
CA GLU A 65 8.01 -4.20 -9.08
C GLU A 65 8.06 -2.86 -8.32
N LEU A 66 7.46 -2.79 -7.13
CA LEU A 66 7.49 -1.61 -6.28
C LEU A 66 8.91 -1.23 -5.86
N ASN A 67 9.78 -2.21 -5.61
CA ASN A 67 11.17 -1.98 -5.24
C ASN A 67 12.05 -1.45 -6.39
N GLN A 68 11.52 -1.31 -7.60
CA GLN A 68 12.18 -0.58 -8.69
C GLN A 68 12.05 0.94 -8.53
N LEU A 69 11.11 1.41 -7.72
CA LEU A 69 10.98 2.83 -7.42
C LEU A 69 12.11 3.30 -6.49
N PRO A 70 12.64 4.51 -6.69
CA PRO A 70 13.63 5.10 -5.79
C PRO A 70 12.96 5.54 -4.47
N MET A 71 12.88 4.61 -3.53
CA MET A 71 12.24 4.80 -2.23
C MET A 71 13.26 5.14 -1.15
N PHE A 72 12.86 6.02 -0.25
CA PHE A 72 13.69 6.51 0.85
C PHE A 72 12.87 6.70 2.12
N THR A 73 13.59 6.73 3.24
CA THR A 73 13.07 7.22 4.52
C THR A 73 13.95 8.35 5.05
N ARG A 74 13.33 9.26 5.78
CA ARG A 74 14.01 10.36 6.45
C ARG A 74 13.30 10.74 7.74
N ASP A 75 14.08 11.03 8.77
CA ASP A 75 13.55 11.59 10.01
C ASP A 75 13.34 13.09 9.85
N ILE A 76 12.14 13.54 10.17
CA ILE A 76 11.73 14.94 10.08
C ILE A 76 11.18 15.37 11.44
N GLU A 77 11.74 16.46 11.99
CA GLU A 77 11.19 17.08 13.19
C GLU A 77 9.91 17.84 12.86
N VAL A 78 8.83 17.51 13.56
CA VAL A 78 7.52 18.14 13.38
C VAL A 78 7.10 18.79 14.70
N GLU A 79 6.88 20.10 14.67
CA GLU A 79 6.49 20.86 15.86
C GLU A 79 5.22 20.27 16.50
N GLY A 80 5.29 19.98 17.80
CA GLY A 80 4.21 19.36 18.56
C GLY A 80 4.09 17.84 18.45
N PHE A 81 4.85 17.19 17.55
CA PHE A 81 4.78 15.75 17.31
C PHE A 81 6.13 15.03 17.44
N GLY A 82 7.24 15.78 17.54
CA GLY A 82 8.59 15.21 17.61
C GLY A 82 9.10 14.72 16.26
N THR A 83 10.01 13.76 16.29
CA THR A 83 10.64 13.19 15.08
C THR A 83 9.74 12.13 14.46
N LEU A 84 9.37 12.33 13.21
CA LEU A 84 8.63 11.35 12.41
C LEU A 84 9.52 10.77 11.31
N ASN A 85 9.55 9.44 11.20
CA ASN A 85 10.22 8.77 10.09
C ASN A 85 9.28 8.71 8.90
N ILE A 86 9.59 9.47 7.86
CA ILE A 86 8.74 9.63 6.66
C ILE A 86 9.31 8.80 5.51
N HIS A 87 8.48 7.93 4.95
CA HIS A 87 8.76 7.20 3.72
C HIS A 87 8.24 7.97 2.50
N TYR A 88 9.02 8.00 1.43
CA TYR A 88 8.66 8.68 0.19
C TYR A 88 9.38 8.10 -1.02
N VAL A 89 8.86 8.41 -2.20
CA VAL A 89 9.51 8.15 -3.50
C VAL A 89 10.11 9.46 -3.99
N HIS A 90 11.37 9.44 -4.38
CA HIS A 90 12.03 10.60 -4.96
C HIS A 90 12.60 10.26 -6.33
N GLN A 91 11.80 10.44 -7.35
CA GLN A 91 12.19 10.25 -8.74
C GLN A 91 12.77 11.55 -9.30
N ARG A 92 14.06 11.56 -9.60
CA ARG A 92 14.71 12.69 -10.25
C ARG A 92 14.47 12.65 -11.75
N SER A 93 14.27 13.83 -12.34
CA SER A 93 14.24 13.99 -13.79
C SER A 93 15.65 13.98 -14.36
N GLU A 94 15.81 13.47 -15.59
CA GLU A 94 17.04 13.61 -16.39
C GLU A 94 17.15 15.00 -17.04
N LEU A 95 16.07 15.79 -17.05
CA LEU A 95 16.05 17.14 -17.61
C LEU A 95 16.42 18.18 -16.55
N GLU A 96 17.45 18.99 -16.82
CA GLU A 96 17.88 20.07 -15.92
C GLU A 96 16.80 21.13 -15.66
N SER A 97 15.91 21.35 -16.63
CA SER A 97 14.83 22.33 -16.54
C SER A 97 13.51 21.77 -16.02
N ALA A 98 13.51 20.57 -15.46
CA ALA A 98 12.30 19.96 -14.92
C ALA A 98 11.73 20.77 -13.76
N ILE A 99 10.41 20.95 -13.75
CA ILE A 99 9.71 21.59 -12.65
C ILE A 99 9.54 20.56 -11.51
N PRO A 100 10.03 20.87 -10.28
CA PRO A 100 9.83 19.98 -9.15
C PRO A 100 8.35 19.86 -8.80
N LEU A 101 7.87 18.64 -8.60
CA LEU A 101 6.52 18.34 -8.14
C LEU A 101 6.58 17.61 -6.80
N LEU A 102 5.95 18.18 -5.77
CA LEU A 102 5.66 17.48 -4.53
C LEU A 102 4.21 17.01 -4.55
N PHE A 103 4.00 15.71 -4.41
CA PHE A 103 2.68 15.11 -4.28
C PHE A 103 2.52 14.49 -2.89
N VAL A 104 1.48 14.89 -2.17
CA VAL A 104 1.14 14.34 -0.85
C VAL A 104 -0.31 13.85 -0.92
N HIS A 105 -0.50 12.54 -0.78
CA HIS A 105 -1.85 11.97 -0.78
C HIS A 105 -2.51 12.09 0.60
N GLY A 106 -3.84 12.14 0.62
CA GLY A 106 -4.60 12.05 1.85
C GLY A 106 -4.67 10.60 2.36
N CYS A 107 -4.82 10.47 3.68
CA CYS A 107 -5.18 9.21 4.31
C CYS A 107 -6.71 9.21 4.51
N THR A 108 -7.43 8.48 3.68
CA THR A 108 -8.90 8.35 3.76
C THR A 108 -9.27 6.95 4.20
#